data_e0117cdc88d7a6bbad39d36e277d565b
#
_entry.id   e0117cdc88d7a6bbad39d36e277d565b
#
_cell.length_a   1.000
_cell.length_b   1.000
_cell.length_c   1.000
_cell.angle_alpha   90.00
_cell.angle_beta   90.00
_cell.angle_gamma   90.00
#
_symmetry.space_group_name_H-M   'P 1'
#
loop_
_entity.id
_entity.type
_entity.pdbx_description
1 polymer ?
#
loop_
_entity_poly.entity_id
_entity_poly.type
_entity_poly.pdbx_seq_one_letter_code
_entity_poly.pdbx_strand_id
1 'polypeptide(L)'
;MEDVLRRAALAPVMHVLDVGCGVGDVSLLAATLVGPTGTVLGIDRSAKSVDVARRLAAAAGQASVRFEAVELDAFSPQQKFDAVIGRLVLMYLPNPAATLRWLCRHVRRGGIVAFQEVALPLARSVPDAPHVRQCTEWILTALAGAGCEVDMGGKLFATFLAAGLPMLDMIVGGRIEGGPHAAIYDYYADVLRSVLPVLESTGVTTAVGVAIDGMAERRRKEAVAQNACIMPPRLVGAWTQLRA
;
A
#
# COMPACT_ATOMS: atom_id res chain seq x y z
N MET A 1 -6.81 -3.27 3.98
CA MET A 1 -5.95 -3.24 5.21
C MET A 1 -6.71 -3.63 6.47
N GLU A 2 -7.90 -3.12 6.71
CA GLU A 2 -8.68 -3.44 7.93
C GLU A 2 -8.82 -4.96 8.17
N ASP A 3 -9.20 -5.72 7.14
CA ASP A 3 -9.33 -7.17 7.24
C ASP A 3 -8.01 -7.87 7.62
N VAL A 4 -6.89 -7.36 7.10
CA VAL A 4 -5.54 -7.84 7.48
C VAL A 4 -5.27 -7.59 8.97
N LEU A 5 -5.52 -6.37 9.45
CA LEU A 5 -5.27 -6.02 10.87
C LEU A 5 -6.16 -6.80 11.83
N ARG A 6 -7.45 -6.99 11.48
CA ARG A 6 -8.38 -7.80 12.29
C ARG A 6 -7.97 -9.26 12.34
N ARG A 7 -7.58 -9.85 11.21
CA ARG A 7 -7.11 -11.24 11.11
C ARG A 7 -5.77 -11.44 11.82
N ALA A 8 -4.90 -10.44 11.78
CA ALA A 8 -3.65 -10.42 12.54
C ALA A 8 -3.86 -10.26 14.05
N ALA A 9 -5.12 -10.15 14.50
CA ALA A 9 -5.51 -9.93 15.89
C ALA A 9 -4.98 -8.64 16.51
N LEU A 10 -4.92 -7.54 15.72
CA LEU A 10 -4.67 -6.22 16.29
C LEU A 10 -5.80 -5.89 17.26
N ALA A 11 -5.46 -5.59 18.52
CA ALA A 11 -6.40 -5.57 19.63
C ALA A 11 -6.28 -4.26 20.46
N PRO A 12 -7.29 -3.95 21.30
CA PRO A 12 -7.22 -2.81 22.23
C PRO A 12 -5.93 -2.79 23.06
N VAL A 13 -5.55 -1.59 23.48
CA VAL A 13 -4.37 -1.24 24.29
C VAL A 13 -3.00 -1.49 23.66
N MET A 14 -2.94 -2.02 22.43
CA MET A 14 -1.68 -2.25 21.73
C MET A 14 -0.95 -0.95 21.35
N HIS A 15 0.39 -1.00 21.38
CA HIS A 15 1.28 0.02 20.83
C HIS A 15 1.74 -0.41 19.44
N VAL A 16 1.37 0.36 18.41
CA VAL A 16 1.56 0.02 17.00
C VAL A 16 2.53 0.97 16.33
N LEU A 17 3.44 0.42 15.52
CA LEU A 17 4.26 1.17 14.58
C LEU A 17 3.72 0.98 13.16
N ASP A 18 3.33 2.08 12.51
CA ASP A 18 2.93 2.11 11.09
C ASP A 18 4.10 2.67 10.26
N VAL A 19 4.74 1.80 9.50
CA VAL A 19 5.93 2.12 8.69
C VAL A 19 5.50 2.59 7.30
N GLY A 20 6.05 3.73 6.84
CA GLY A 20 5.64 4.36 5.59
C GLY A 20 4.18 4.82 5.66
N CYS A 21 3.81 5.50 6.73
CA CYS A 21 2.43 5.86 7.04
C CYS A 21 1.79 6.82 6.03
N GLY A 22 2.59 7.51 5.22
CA GLY A 22 2.11 8.51 4.25
C GLY A 22 1.24 9.58 4.93
N VAL A 23 0.02 9.73 4.45
CA VAL A 23 -0.96 10.70 4.99
C VAL A 23 -1.76 10.16 6.19
N GLY A 24 -1.43 8.98 6.70
CA GLY A 24 -1.92 8.45 7.96
C GLY A 24 -3.18 7.57 7.90
N ASP A 25 -3.66 7.19 6.73
CA ASP A 25 -4.88 6.38 6.58
C ASP A 25 -4.85 5.09 7.39
N VAL A 26 -3.72 4.36 7.33
CA VAL A 26 -3.55 3.09 8.05
C VAL A 26 -3.34 3.33 9.53
N SER A 27 -2.60 4.37 9.89
CA SER A 27 -2.41 4.76 11.29
C SER A 27 -3.76 5.10 11.98
N LEU A 28 -4.62 5.88 11.31
CA LEU A 28 -5.96 6.21 11.82
C LEU A 28 -6.86 4.98 11.92
N LEU A 29 -6.81 4.09 10.94
CA LEU A 29 -7.51 2.81 10.99
C LEU A 29 -7.00 1.95 12.17
N ALA A 30 -5.70 1.84 12.36
CA ALA A 30 -5.11 1.09 13.47
C ALA A 30 -5.54 1.69 14.83
N ALA A 31 -5.60 3.03 14.93
CA ALA A 31 -6.07 3.71 16.14
C ALA A 31 -7.51 3.34 16.51
N THR A 32 -8.39 3.16 15.53
CA THR A 32 -9.77 2.71 15.82
C THR A 32 -9.81 1.29 16.39
N LEU A 33 -8.85 0.43 16.01
CA LEU A 33 -8.78 -0.95 16.47
C LEU A 33 -8.13 -1.08 17.85
N VAL A 34 -7.09 -0.28 18.12
CA VAL A 34 -6.42 -0.34 19.43
C VAL A 34 -7.14 0.49 20.50
N GLY A 35 -8.07 1.34 20.11
CA GLY A 35 -8.90 2.12 21.03
C GLY A 35 -8.14 3.25 21.75
N PRO A 36 -8.83 3.96 22.68
CA PRO A 36 -8.30 5.18 23.28
C PRO A 36 -7.11 4.99 24.22
N THR A 37 -6.88 3.77 24.69
CA THR A 37 -5.76 3.43 25.58
C THR A 37 -4.57 2.81 24.83
N GLY A 38 -4.77 2.42 23.56
CA GLY A 38 -3.67 2.04 22.67
C GLY A 38 -2.98 3.27 22.07
N THR A 39 -1.86 3.06 21.41
CA THR A 39 -1.15 4.15 20.71
C THR A 39 -0.67 3.70 19.33
N VAL A 40 -0.62 4.63 18.39
CA VAL A 40 -0.06 4.42 17.07
C VAL A 40 1.02 5.46 16.80
N LEU A 41 2.20 5.00 16.40
CA LEU A 41 3.26 5.85 15.86
C LEU A 41 3.35 5.58 14.35
N GLY A 42 2.99 6.56 13.53
CA GLY A 42 3.23 6.53 12.09
C GLY A 42 4.57 7.19 11.77
N ILE A 43 5.40 6.52 10.98
CA ILE A 43 6.65 7.09 10.48
C ILE A 43 6.67 7.12 8.96
N ASP A 44 7.18 8.22 8.37
CA ASP A 44 7.37 8.37 6.94
C ASP A 44 8.53 9.33 6.67
N ARG A 45 9.26 9.12 5.57
CA ARG A 45 10.35 10.01 5.16
C ARG A 45 9.85 11.38 4.67
N SER A 46 8.62 11.45 4.17
CA SER A 46 8.01 12.66 3.62
C SER A 46 7.43 13.54 4.72
N ALA A 47 8.16 14.58 5.13
CA ALA A 47 7.65 15.58 6.08
C ALA A 47 6.31 16.18 5.63
N LYS A 48 6.14 16.41 4.32
CA LYS A 48 4.89 16.92 3.74
C LYS A 48 3.72 15.97 3.99
N SER A 49 3.92 14.67 3.81
CA SER A 49 2.88 13.65 4.05
C SER A 49 2.56 13.56 5.53
N VAL A 50 3.58 13.58 6.39
CA VAL A 50 3.44 13.58 7.85
C VAL A 50 2.67 14.79 8.35
N ASP A 51 2.88 15.98 7.78
CA ASP A 51 2.10 17.18 8.16
C ASP A 51 0.63 17.07 7.75
N VAL A 52 0.34 16.41 6.62
CA VAL A 52 -1.05 16.07 6.25
C VAL A 52 -1.65 15.09 7.26
N ALA A 53 -0.92 14.03 7.61
CA ALA A 53 -1.35 13.01 8.56
C ALA A 53 -1.68 13.61 9.93
N ARG A 54 -0.84 14.52 10.44
CA ARG A 54 -1.06 15.24 11.71
C ARG A 54 -2.36 16.05 11.67
N ARG A 55 -2.63 16.78 10.57
CA ARG A 55 -3.87 17.55 10.41
C ARG A 55 -5.10 16.65 10.37
N LEU A 56 -5.03 15.52 9.64
CA LEU A 56 -6.13 14.56 9.57
C LEU A 56 -6.42 13.91 10.92
N ALA A 57 -5.39 13.52 11.67
CA ALA A 57 -5.55 12.99 13.03
C ALA A 57 -6.17 13.99 13.98
N ALA A 58 -5.73 15.25 13.96
CA ALA A 58 -6.30 16.32 14.77
C ALA A 58 -7.78 16.58 14.42
N ALA A 59 -8.11 16.63 13.13
CA ALA A 59 -9.49 16.80 12.66
C ALA A 59 -10.40 15.63 13.06
N ALA A 60 -9.84 14.40 13.13
CA ALA A 60 -10.55 13.21 13.58
C ALA A 60 -10.57 13.03 15.12
N GLY A 61 -9.97 13.94 15.88
CA GLY A 61 -9.89 13.85 17.36
C GLY A 61 -9.06 12.67 17.87
N GLN A 62 -8.13 12.16 17.07
CA GLN A 62 -7.33 10.96 17.37
C GLN A 62 -6.05 11.31 18.14
N ALA A 63 -6.19 11.57 19.43
CA ALA A 63 -5.08 11.97 20.32
C ALA A 63 -4.04 10.82 20.57
N SER A 64 -4.43 9.57 20.34
CA SER A 64 -3.58 8.40 20.52
C SER A 64 -2.62 8.13 19.34
N VAL A 65 -2.72 8.94 18.26
CA VAL A 65 -1.86 8.78 17.07
C VAL A 65 -0.82 9.89 17.05
N ARG A 66 0.43 9.48 16.80
CA ARG A 66 1.56 10.40 16.59
C ARG A 66 2.22 10.10 15.26
N PHE A 67 2.82 11.14 14.66
CA PHE A 67 3.52 11.01 13.38
C PHE A 67 4.90 11.63 13.45
N GLU A 68 5.88 10.94 12.89
CA GLU A 68 7.27 11.38 12.84
C GLU A 68 7.80 11.33 11.41
N ALA A 69 8.40 12.44 10.97
CA ALA A 69 9.09 12.51 9.69
C ALA A 69 10.53 12.04 9.89
N VAL A 70 10.82 10.82 9.46
CA VAL A 70 12.13 10.18 9.66
C VAL A 70 12.40 9.16 8.56
N GLU A 71 13.66 9.09 8.11
CA GLU A 71 14.12 7.99 7.27
C GLU A 71 14.23 6.71 8.11
N LEU A 72 13.94 5.57 7.49
CA LEU A 72 13.83 4.31 8.20
C LEU A 72 15.15 3.86 8.84
N ASP A 73 16.27 4.17 8.21
CA ASP A 73 17.61 3.87 8.71
C ASP A 73 18.06 4.77 9.88
N ALA A 74 17.46 5.96 10.00
CA ALA A 74 17.66 6.88 11.11
C ALA A 74 16.69 6.65 12.28
N PHE A 75 15.65 5.83 12.07
CA PHE A 75 14.64 5.57 13.09
C PHE A 75 15.18 4.66 14.20
N SER A 76 15.17 5.15 15.44
CA SER A 76 15.69 4.42 16.63
C SER A 76 14.70 4.52 17.80
N PRO A 77 13.67 3.66 17.84
CA PRO A 77 12.67 3.70 18.89
C PRO A 77 13.25 3.28 20.25
N GLN A 78 12.87 3.99 21.30
CA GLN A 78 13.28 3.71 22.67
C GLN A 78 12.52 2.54 23.31
N GLN A 79 11.40 2.15 22.73
CA GLN A 79 10.54 1.08 23.25
C GLN A 79 10.10 0.14 22.12
N LYS A 80 9.69 -1.06 22.51
CA LYS A 80 9.16 -2.04 21.59
C LYS A 80 7.66 -1.86 21.39
N PHE A 81 7.21 -2.27 20.20
CA PHE A 81 5.81 -2.25 19.81
C PHE A 81 5.16 -3.63 19.97
N ASP A 82 3.84 -3.64 20.15
CA ASP A 82 3.04 -4.87 20.11
C ASP A 82 2.80 -5.31 18.67
N ALA A 83 2.75 -4.34 17.74
CA ALA A 83 2.62 -4.63 16.32
C ALA A 83 3.45 -3.66 15.46
N VAL A 84 4.01 -4.17 14.37
CA VAL A 84 4.54 -3.38 13.25
C VAL A 84 3.70 -3.68 12.02
N ILE A 85 3.20 -2.60 11.41
CA ILE A 85 2.34 -2.68 10.23
C ILE A 85 2.87 -1.79 9.11
N GLY A 86 2.44 -2.03 7.88
CA GLY A 86 2.74 -1.16 6.74
C GLY A 86 1.86 -1.49 5.54
N ARG A 87 1.64 -0.48 4.68
CA ARG A 87 0.91 -0.65 3.44
C ARG A 87 1.60 0.07 2.31
N LEU A 88 1.91 -0.66 1.22
CA LEU A 88 2.57 -0.14 0.02
C LEU A 88 3.90 0.55 0.38
N VAL A 89 4.73 -0.11 1.18
CA VAL A 89 6.04 0.40 1.62
C VAL A 89 7.19 -0.52 1.22
N LEU A 90 7.02 -1.84 1.34
CA LEU A 90 8.08 -2.80 1.02
C LEU A 90 8.45 -2.77 -0.46
N MET A 91 7.51 -2.43 -1.34
CA MET A 91 7.73 -2.28 -2.77
C MET A 91 8.76 -1.18 -3.14
N TYR A 92 9.01 -0.22 -2.26
CA TYR A 92 9.96 0.86 -2.47
C TYR A 92 11.35 0.60 -1.86
N LEU A 93 11.52 -0.50 -1.15
CA LEU A 93 12.73 -0.79 -0.41
C LEU A 93 13.69 -1.68 -1.21
N PRO A 94 14.99 -1.37 -1.23
CA PRO A 94 15.97 -2.16 -1.98
C PRO A 94 16.15 -3.58 -1.40
N ASN A 95 15.92 -3.75 -0.11
CA ASN A 95 16.01 -5.05 0.56
C ASN A 95 14.89 -5.22 1.61
N PRO A 96 13.66 -5.54 1.18
CA PRO A 96 12.51 -5.64 2.06
C PRO A 96 12.67 -6.71 3.15
N ALA A 97 13.37 -7.82 2.85
CA ALA A 97 13.62 -8.87 3.84
C ALA A 97 14.56 -8.40 4.97
N ALA A 98 15.61 -7.66 4.64
CA ALA A 98 16.50 -7.06 5.64
C ALA A 98 15.77 -6.04 6.51
N THR A 99 14.92 -5.22 5.89
CA THR A 99 14.09 -4.25 6.60
C THR A 99 13.11 -4.95 7.55
N LEU A 100 12.39 -5.97 7.10
CA LEU A 100 11.50 -6.75 7.99
C LEU A 100 12.26 -7.35 9.16
N ARG A 101 13.43 -7.94 8.91
CA ARG A 101 14.30 -8.50 9.98
C ARG A 101 14.70 -7.43 10.99
N TRP A 102 15.01 -6.23 10.53
CA TRP A 102 15.35 -5.11 11.39
C TRP A 102 14.14 -4.63 12.20
N LEU A 103 12.99 -4.45 11.57
CA LEU A 103 11.73 -4.05 12.23
C LEU A 103 11.33 -5.03 13.33
N CYS A 104 11.52 -6.35 13.12
CA CYS A 104 11.21 -7.37 14.11
C CYS A 104 11.99 -7.21 15.43
N ARG A 105 13.16 -6.57 15.42
CA ARG A 105 13.92 -6.27 16.66
C ARG A 105 13.19 -5.28 17.56
N HIS A 106 12.29 -4.49 16.98
CA HIS A 106 11.49 -3.48 17.68
C HIS A 106 10.08 -3.99 18.03
N VAL A 107 9.77 -5.24 17.71
CA VAL A 107 8.51 -5.90 18.11
C VAL A 107 8.74 -6.74 19.37
N ARG A 108 7.76 -6.76 20.27
CA ARG A 108 7.78 -7.63 21.46
C ARG A 108 7.69 -9.10 21.05
N ARG A 109 8.11 -9.99 21.94
CA ARG A 109 7.83 -11.42 21.79
C ARG A 109 6.30 -11.62 21.78
N GLY A 110 5.81 -12.48 20.91
CA GLY A 110 4.37 -12.64 20.67
C GLY A 110 3.71 -11.48 19.89
N GLY A 111 4.47 -10.47 19.50
CA GLY A 111 3.92 -9.33 18.75
C GLY A 111 3.67 -9.61 17.27
N ILE A 112 2.98 -8.71 16.61
CA ILE A 112 2.44 -8.86 15.26
C ILE A 112 3.33 -8.15 14.24
N VAL A 113 3.53 -8.79 13.09
CA VAL A 113 4.10 -8.17 11.89
C VAL A 113 3.09 -8.35 10.76
N ALA A 114 2.54 -7.24 10.21
CA ALA A 114 1.50 -7.30 9.19
C ALA A 114 1.74 -6.24 8.09
N PHE A 115 1.84 -6.70 6.85
CA PHE A 115 2.04 -5.82 5.69
C PHE A 115 1.03 -6.12 4.59
N GLN A 116 0.67 -5.07 3.85
CA GLN A 116 -0.18 -5.19 2.67
C GLN A 116 0.49 -4.51 1.48
N GLU A 117 0.71 -5.28 0.42
CA GLU A 117 1.42 -4.83 -0.78
C GLU A 117 0.62 -5.11 -2.04
N VAL A 118 0.96 -4.42 -3.11
CA VAL A 118 0.31 -4.57 -4.39
C VAL A 118 0.90 -5.69 -5.22
N ALA A 119 0.05 -6.43 -5.92
CA ALA A 119 0.39 -7.34 -7.02
C ALA A 119 -0.17 -6.75 -8.33
N LEU A 120 0.57 -5.81 -8.91
CA LEU A 120 0.19 -5.10 -10.14
C LEU A 120 -0.04 -6.04 -11.33
N PRO A 121 0.76 -7.10 -11.56
CA PRO A 121 0.57 -8.02 -12.67
C PRO A 121 -0.78 -8.76 -12.65
N LEU A 122 -1.51 -8.75 -11.54
CA LEU A 122 -2.84 -9.36 -11.45
C LEU A 122 -3.98 -8.47 -11.96
N ALA A 123 -3.67 -7.24 -12.39
CA ALA A 123 -4.66 -6.34 -13.00
C ALA A 123 -5.06 -6.82 -14.38
N ARG A 124 -6.37 -6.87 -14.65
CA ARG A 124 -6.91 -7.25 -15.97
C ARG A 124 -8.34 -6.79 -16.17
N SER A 125 -8.82 -6.84 -17.39
CA SER A 125 -10.24 -6.77 -17.71
C SER A 125 -10.75 -8.08 -18.30
N VAL A 126 -12.04 -8.34 -18.17
CA VAL A 126 -12.70 -9.52 -18.74
C VAL A 126 -14.07 -9.10 -19.31
N PRO A 127 -14.29 -9.17 -20.64
CA PRO A 127 -13.29 -9.42 -21.70
C PRO A 127 -12.12 -8.44 -21.68
N ASP A 128 -11.05 -8.75 -22.43
CA ASP A 128 -9.89 -7.85 -22.54
C ASP A 128 -10.30 -6.51 -23.16
N ALA A 129 -9.99 -5.42 -22.46
CA ALA A 129 -10.21 -4.06 -22.90
C ALA A 129 -8.84 -3.41 -23.16
N PRO A 130 -8.42 -3.24 -24.44
CA PRO A 130 -7.08 -2.80 -24.80
C PRO A 130 -6.63 -1.49 -24.17
N HIS A 131 -7.50 -0.49 -24.02
CA HIS A 131 -7.13 0.75 -23.35
C HIS A 131 -6.90 0.59 -21.84
N VAL A 132 -7.61 -0.33 -21.18
CA VAL A 132 -7.38 -0.66 -19.76
C VAL A 132 -6.05 -1.37 -19.61
N ARG A 133 -5.78 -2.35 -20.46
CA ARG A 133 -4.51 -3.11 -20.48
C ARG A 133 -3.32 -2.19 -20.73
N GLN A 134 -3.38 -1.34 -21.75
CA GLN A 134 -2.32 -0.38 -22.09
C GLN A 134 -2.00 0.55 -20.93
N CYS A 135 -3.03 1.03 -20.21
CA CYS A 135 -2.79 1.85 -19.03
C CYS A 135 -2.09 1.10 -17.91
N THR A 136 -2.49 -0.15 -17.66
CA THR A 136 -1.83 -0.99 -16.69
C THR A 136 -0.35 -1.20 -17.05
N GLU A 137 -0.05 -1.43 -18.32
CA GLU A 137 1.32 -1.58 -18.83
C GLU A 137 2.15 -0.31 -18.60
N TRP A 138 1.60 0.89 -18.87
CA TRP A 138 2.30 2.15 -18.58
C TRP A 138 2.58 2.34 -17.10
N ILE A 139 1.61 2.06 -16.22
CA ILE A 139 1.80 2.15 -14.76
C ILE A 139 2.88 1.17 -14.31
N LEU A 140 2.83 -0.07 -14.77
CA LEU A 140 3.85 -1.09 -14.49
C LEU A 140 5.25 -0.61 -14.92
N THR A 141 5.37 -0.12 -16.15
CA THR A 141 6.64 0.36 -16.71
C THR A 141 7.20 1.54 -15.91
N ALA A 142 6.34 2.51 -15.57
CA ALA A 142 6.76 3.68 -14.79
C ALA A 142 7.28 3.28 -13.40
N LEU A 143 6.52 2.45 -12.67
CA LEU A 143 6.90 2.05 -11.33
C LEU A 143 8.15 1.16 -11.31
N ALA A 144 8.24 0.20 -12.24
CA ALA A 144 9.44 -0.63 -12.40
C ALA A 144 10.66 0.22 -12.76
N GLY A 145 10.51 1.18 -13.69
CA GLY A 145 11.56 2.14 -14.06
C GLY A 145 12.01 3.04 -12.91
N ALA A 146 11.11 3.32 -11.96
CA ALA A 146 11.43 4.04 -10.71
C ALA A 146 12.05 3.14 -9.63
N GLY A 147 12.35 1.87 -9.94
CA GLY A 147 12.95 0.91 -9.01
C GLY A 147 11.98 0.26 -8.02
N CYS A 148 10.65 0.41 -8.25
CA CYS A 148 9.67 -0.23 -7.40
C CYS A 148 9.50 -1.72 -7.74
N GLU A 149 9.30 -2.55 -6.71
CA GLU A 149 8.89 -3.93 -6.90
C GLU A 149 7.39 -4.00 -7.17
N VAL A 150 7.01 -4.13 -8.42
CA VAL A 150 5.61 -4.05 -8.87
C VAL A 150 4.76 -5.27 -8.51
N ASP A 151 5.39 -6.38 -8.13
CA ASP A 151 4.73 -7.60 -7.63
C ASP A 151 5.14 -7.93 -6.19
N MET A 152 5.31 -6.90 -5.36
CA MET A 152 5.67 -7.10 -3.96
C MET A 152 4.62 -7.93 -3.21
N GLY A 153 3.34 -7.80 -3.58
CA GLY A 153 2.27 -8.63 -3.05
C GLY A 153 2.49 -10.13 -3.29
N GLY A 154 2.87 -10.51 -4.50
CA GLY A 154 3.21 -11.89 -4.86
C GLY A 154 4.48 -12.40 -4.15
N LYS A 155 5.40 -11.48 -3.82
CA LYS A 155 6.68 -11.80 -3.16
C LYS A 155 6.62 -11.80 -1.63
N LEU A 156 5.53 -11.36 -1.00
CA LEU A 156 5.42 -11.25 0.47
C LEU A 156 5.78 -12.56 1.19
N PHE A 157 5.28 -13.70 0.70
CA PHE A 157 5.57 -14.99 1.33
C PHE A 157 7.09 -15.26 1.42
N ALA A 158 7.77 -15.19 0.28
CA ALA A 158 9.21 -15.41 0.23
C ALA A 158 9.99 -14.36 1.04
N THR A 159 9.53 -13.10 1.02
CA THR A 159 10.16 -11.99 1.74
C THR A 159 10.09 -12.17 3.24
N PHE A 160 8.95 -12.60 3.80
CA PHE A 160 8.79 -12.91 5.22
C PHE A 160 9.69 -14.06 5.64
N LEU A 161 9.72 -15.15 4.87
CA LEU A 161 10.61 -16.29 5.17
C LEU A 161 12.10 -15.89 5.09
N ALA A 162 12.49 -15.12 4.07
CA ALA A 162 13.86 -14.61 3.96
C ALA A 162 14.25 -13.65 5.09
N ALA A 163 13.28 -12.99 5.72
CA ALA A 163 13.49 -12.19 6.93
C ALA A 163 13.68 -13.05 8.17
N GLY A 164 13.45 -14.36 8.11
CA GLY A 164 13.50 -15.28 9.25
C GLY A 164 12.26 -15.23 10.14
N LEU A 165 11.15 -14.72 9.62
CA LEU A 165 9.87 -14.66 10.31
C LEU A 165 9.21 -16.06 10.38
N PRO A 166 8.35 -16.30 11.38
CA PRO A 166 7.55 -17.52 11.44
C PRO A 166 6.66 -17.68 10.21
N MET A 167 6.06 -18.86 10.05
CA MET A 167 5.04 -19.11 9.04
C MET A 167 3.94 -18.04 9.18
N LEU A 168 3.44 -17.59 8.03
CA LEU A 168 2.54 -16.44 7.92
C LEU A 168 1.20 -16.86 7.30
N ASP A 169 0.17 -16.13 7.65
CA ASP A 169 -1.11 -16.17 6.96
C ASP A 169 -1.17 -15.06 5.90
N MET A 170 -1.92 -15.29 4.86
CA MET A 170 -2.06 -14.34 3.76
C MET A 170 -3.51 -14.25 3.28
N ILE A 171 -3.88 -13.08 2.76
CA ILE A 171 -5.15 -12.84 2.11
C ILE A 171 -4.97 -11.95 0.88
N VAL A 172 -5.73 -12.23 -0.17
CA VAL A 172 -5.82 -11.33 -1.32
C VAL A 172 -7.16 -10.59 -1.29
N GLY A 173 -7.10 -9.28 -1.49
CA GLY A 173 -8.29 -8.43 -1.55
C GLY A 173 -8.27 -7.53 -2.78
N GLY A 174 -9.45 -7.05 -3.14
CA GLY A 174 -9.61 -6.12 -4.25
C GLY A 174 -11.05 -6.01 -4.67
N ARG A 175 -11.34 -4.93 -5.41
CA ARG A 175 -12.65 -4.71 -6.02
C ARG A 175 -12.66 -5.31 -7.43
N ILE A 176 -13.86 -5.56 -7.93
CA ILE A 176 -14.14 -5.80 -9.35
C ILE A 176 -15.20 -4.79 -9.71
N GLU A 177 -14.96 -4.00 -10.74
CA GLU A 177 -15.86 -2.92 -11.14
C GLU A 177 -16.21 -3.04 -12.62
N GLY A 178 -17.40 -2.59 -12.98
CA GLY A 178 -17.90 -2.58 -14.36
C GLY A 178 -19.07 -1.65 -14.52
N GLY A 179 -19.48 -1.45 -15.77
CA GLY A 179 -20.59 -0.58 -16.11
C GLY A 179 -20.22 0.91 -16.14
N PRO A 180 -21.19 1.78 -16.53
CA PRO A 180 -20.90 3.18 -16.87
C PRO A 180 -20.54 4.07 -15.68
N HIS A 181 -20.87 3.67 -14.46
CA HIS A 181 -20.67 4.47 -13.23
C HIS A 181 -19.51 3.98 -12.36
N ALA A 182 -18.70 3.03 -12.85
CA ALA A 182 -17.57 2.50 -12.10
C ALA A 182 -16.49 3.58 -11.90
N ALA A 183 -16.03 3.73 -10.65
CA ALA A 183 -15.01 4.72 -10.28
C ALA A 183 -13.61 4.36 -10.77
N ILE A 184 -13.42 3.12 -11.18
CA ILE A 184 -12.11 2.59 -11.58
C ILE A 184 -11.51 3.35 -12.77
N TYR A 185 -12.31 3.90 -13.67
CA TYR A 185 -11.82 4.64 -14.83
C TYR A 185 -11.09 5.92 -14.44
N ASP A 186 -11.68 6.67 -13.51
CA ASP A 186 -11.10 7.91 -12.99
C ASP A 186 -9.87 7.59 -12.13
N TYR A 187 -9.95 6.55 -11.29
CA TYR A 187 -8.81 6.07 -10.49
C TYR A 187 -7.59 5.74 -11.36
N TYR A 188 -7.75 4.99 -12.45
CA TYR A 188 -6.64 4.70 -13.37
C TYR A 188 -6.07 5.95 -14.02
N ALA A 189 -6.93 6.92 -14.38
CA ALA A 189 -6.47 8.18 -14.94
C ALA A 189 -5.63 8.98 -13.94
N ASP A 190 -6.04 9.03 -12.68
CA ASP A 190 -5.31 9.72 -11.61
C ASP A 190 -3.97 9.05 -11.29
N VAL A 191 -3.96 7.71 -11.20
CA VAL A 191 -2.70 6.96 -11.03
C VAL A 191 -1.75 7.25 -12.19
N LEU A 192 -2.24 7.21 -13.43
CA LEU A 192 -1.39 7.47 -14.58
C LEU A 192 -0.87 8.92 -14.61
N ARG A 193 -1.69 9.92 -14.23
CA ARG A 193 -1.21 11.30 -14.06
C ARG A 193 -0.06 11.39 -13.06
N SER A 194 -0.13 10.64 -11.96
CA SER A 194 0.90 10.65 -10.93
C SER A 194 2.24 10.06 -11.38
N VAL A 195 2.21 9.10 -12.31
CA VAL A 195 3.43 8.45 -12.84
C VAL A 195 3.88 9.01 -14.19
N LEU A 196 3.10 9.91 -14.79
CA LEU A 196 3.39 10.50 -16.11
C LEU A 196 4.78 11.16 -16.19
N PRO A 197 5.26 11.92 -15.19
CA PRO A 197 6.61 12.50 -15.22
C PRO A 197 7.71 11.44 -15.39
N VAL A 198 7.54 10.26 -14.82
CA VAL A 198 8.49 9.13 -14.98
C VAL A 198 8.44 8.59 -16.40
N LEU A 199 7.24 8.39 -16.95
CA LEU A 199 7.07 7.91 -18.33
C LEU A 199 7.68 8.87 -19.35
N GLU A 200 7.53 10.18 -19.15
CA GLU A 200 8.12 11.21 -20.00
C GLU A 200 9.64 11.26 -19.89
N SER A 201 10.17 11.23 -18.68
CA SER A 201 11.63 11.27 -18.46
C SER A 201 12.34 10.02 -18.98
N THR A 202 11.67 8.89 -19.05
CA THR A 202 12.20 7.63 -19.58
C THR A 202 11.91 7.42 -21.07
N GLY A 203 11.20 8.36 -21.73
CA GLY A 203 10.87 8.30 -23.15
C GLY A 203 9.83 7.23 -23.52
N VAL A 204 9.12 6.66 -22.56
CA VAL A 204 8.12 5.61 -22.81
C VAL A 204 6.89 6.20 -23.50
N THR A 205 6.40 7.33 -23.04
CA THR A 205 5.28 8.06 -23.63
C THR A 205 5.21 9.49 -23.08
N THR A 206 4.28 10.29 -23.60
CA THR A 206 4.03 11.67 -23.17
C THR A 206 2.56 11.87 -22.80
N ALA A 207 2.21 13.00 -22.21
CA ALA A 207 0.81 13.34 -21.91
C ALA A 207 -0.05 13.28 -23.17
N VAL A 208 0.48 13.72 -24.33
CA VAL A 208 -0.19 13.62 -25.63
C VAL A 208 -0.27 12.16 -26.09
N GLY A 209 0.81 11.37 -25.95
CA GLY A 209 0.84 9.96 -26.34
C GLY A 209 -0.15 9.11 -25.57
N VAL A 210 -0.32 9.36 -24.27
CA VAL A 210 -1.37 8.69 -23.47
C VAL A 210 -2.75 9.33 -23.69
N ALA A 211 -2.81 10.49 -24.33
CA ALA A 211 -4.02 11.30 -24.45
C ALA A 211 -4.73 11.42 -23.09
N ILE A 212 -3.98 11.94 -22.09
CA ILE A 212 -4.38 11.94 -20.67
C ILE A 212 -5.74 12.61 -20.45
N ASP A 213 -6.04 13.64 -21.26
CA ASP A 213 -7.35 14.26 -21.28
C ASP A 213 -8.38 13.31 -21.92
N GLY A 214 -9.50 13.12 -21.26
CA GLY A 214 -10.55 12.19 -21.69
C GLY A 214 -10.20 10.70 -21.58
N MET A 215 -9.07 10.34 -20.95
CA MET A 215 -8.64 8.95 -20.81
C MET A 215 -9.65 8.09 -20.03
N ALA A 216 -10.21 8.59 -18.94
CA ALA A 216 -11.22 7.88 -18.15
C ALA A 216 -12.45 7.58 -19.03
N GLU A 217 -12.89 8.53 -19.81
CA GLU A 217 -14.05 8.39 -20.68
C GLU A 217 -13.81 7.39 -21.82
N ARG A 218 -12.63 7.40 -22.44
CA ARG A 218 -12.30 6.42 -23.49
C ARG A 218 -12.35 4.99 -22.96
N ARG A 219 -11.80 4.75 -21.76
CA ARG A 219 -11.82 3.43 -21.10
C ARG A 219 -13.23 3.02 -20.73
N ARG A 220 -14.01 3.96 -20.20
CA ARG A 220 -15.42 3.75 -19.87
C ARG A 220 -16.19 3.30 -21.11
N LYS A 221 -16.09 4.03 -22.21
CA LYS A 221 -16.75 3.69 -23.47
C LYS A 221 -16.35 2.31 -23.99
N GLU A 222 -15.06 2.00 -23.99
CA GLU A 222 -14.56 0.68 -24.43
C GLU A 222 -15.08 -0.44 -23.53
N ALA A 223 -14.89 -0.34 -22.21
CA ALA A 223 -15.29 -1.38 -21.28
C ALA A 223 -16.80 -1.61 -21.28
N VAL A 224 -17.59 -0.54 -21.35
CA VAL A 224 -19.06 -0.64 -21.43
C VAL A 224 -19.49 -1.28 -22.75
N ALA A 225 -18.92 -0.90 -23.87
CA ALA A 225 -19.24 -1.49 -25.18
C ALA A 225 -18.94 -2.98 -25.25
N GLN A 226 -17.94 -3.45 -24.51
CA GLN A 226 -17.53 -4.86 -24.45
C GLN A 226 -18.18 -5.62 -23.29
N ASN A 227 -19.01 -4.99 -22.46
CA ASN A 227 -19.51 -5.55 -21.21
C ASN A 227 -18.38 -6.07 -20.31
N ALA A 228 -17.23 -5.40 -20.31
CA ALA A 228 -16.06 -5.81 -19.56
C ALA A 228 -16.16 -5.40 -18.09
N CYS A 229 -15.78 -6.30 -17.22
CA CYS A 229 -15.44 -5.97 -15.84
C CYS A 229 -13.92 -5.73 -15.70
N ILE A 230 -13.55 -4.81 -14.81
CA ILE A 230 -12.16 -4.46 -14.54
C ILE A 230 -11.80 -4.97 -13.16
N MET A 231 -10.73 -5.74 -13.12
CA MET A 231 -10.06 -6.21 -11.91
C MET A 231 -8.79 -5.37 -11.74
N PRO A 232 -8.80 -4.34 -10.89
CA PRO A 232 -7.60 -3.56 -10.61
C PRO A 232 -6.52 -4.41 -9.95
N PRO A 233 -5.30 -3.87 -9.78
CA PRO A 233 -4.24 -4.54 -9.03
C PRO A 233 -4.75 -5.09 -7.70
N ARG A 234 -4.33 -6.30 -7.36
CA ARG A 234 -4.73 -6.92 -6.10
C ARG A 234 -3.84 -6.43 -4.97
N LEU A 235 -4.45 -6.24 -3.81
CA LEU A 235 -3.72 -6.01 -2.57
C LEU A 235 -3.60 -7.35 -1.84
N VAL A 236 -2.37 -7.75 -1.59
CA VAL A 236 -2.05 -8.97 -0.83
C VAL A 236 -1.62 -8.54 0.56
N GLY A 237 -2.33 -9.02 1.57
CA GLY A 237 -1.97 -8.86 2.97
C GLY A 237 -1.28 -10.12 3.48
N ALA A 238 -0.25 -9.93 4.30
CA ALA A 238 0.48 -10.99 4.96
C ALA A 238 0.72 -10.61 6.41
N TRP A 239 0.55 -11.55 7.32
CA TRP A 239 0.81 -11.32 8.74
C TRP A 239 1.32 -12.57 9.42
N THR A 240 2.09 -12.36 10.49
CA THR A 240 2.55 -13.41 11.37
C THR A 240 2.70 -12.87 12.79
N GLN A 241 2.76 -13.79 13.76
CA GLN A 241 3.04 -13.49 15.15
C GLN A 241 4.46 -13.98 15.48
N LEU A 242 5.27 -13.12 16.08
CA LEU A 242 6.61 -13.52 16.55
C LEU A 242 6.48 -14.57 17.64
N ARG A 243 7.45 -15.48 17.71
CA ARG A 243 7.47 -16.51 18.79
C ARG A 243 7.54 -15.83 20.16
N ALA A 244 6.75 -16.36 21.10
CA ALA A 244 6.73 -15.92 22.50
C ALA A 244 8.09 -16.12 23.20
#